data_928df9d66f82f0903fa632f0bc7b586d
#
_entry.id   928df9d66f82f0903fa632f0bc7b586d
#
_cell.length_a   1.000
_cell.length_b   1.000
_cell.length_c   1.000
_cell.angle_alpha   90.00
_cell.angle_beta   90.00
_cell.angle_gamma   90.00
#
_symmetry.space_group_name_H-M   'P 1'
#
loop_
_entity.id
_entity.type
_entity.pdbx_description
1 polymer ?
#
loop_
_entity_poly.entity_id
_entity_poly.type
_entity_poly.pdbx_seq_one_letter_code
_entity_poly.pdbx_strand_id
1 'polypeptide(L)'
;MISQENKFNIQELETIVGKDNISLWQDIDQTKKQQIAQAIAPDTTVNCIVYPETQAQLSTIVTCCAKNNWAILPCGSGSKVHWGGLMKVDQTTHKQGIIVISSDRLNHLIEHAVGDLTVTVEPGMKYAELQETLAKTGQFLAIDPAYPETATIGGIVATADTGSLRQRYRGVRDMLLGISFVRSDGKVAKAGGRVVKNVAGYDLMKLFTGSYGTLGIISQVTLRVYPLQQASGTVVLVGEKNNIAKATQTLLSSALTPVAIDLLSTNLVEQLDLGKGVGLMVRFQSIIESVEEQSNQLLKVGDSLGLNSTRYHDYEAELWQNLKQQIWHSQQNTEIICKIGVIPTEAVETLERTALETGFGLIHAGSGLGELKFNSVTPETLLELRRWCESKGGFLTVLAAPLDIKEKLDVWGYHQNGLEIMRRIKQQFDPQNILNPHSFVGGI
;
A
#
# COMPACT_ATOMS: atom_id res chain seq x y z
N MET A 1 4.72 37.56 -34.37
CA MET A 1 4.85 37.75 -32.92
C MET A 1 4.86 36.37 -32.33
N ILE A 2 6.07 35.90 -31.99
CA ILE A 2 6.31 34.60 -31.39
C ILE A 2 5.83 34.69 -29.94
N SER A 3 4.84 33.88 -29.58
CA SER A 3 4.29 33.78 -28.23
C SER A 3 5.44 33.60 -27.24
N GLN A 4 5.52 34.44 -26.22
CA GLN A 4 6.31 34.17 -25.04
C GLN A 4 5.85 32.80 -24.50
N GLU A 5 6.69 31.77 -24.69
CA GLU A 5 6.53 30.50 -24.01
C GLU A 5 6.45 30.82 -22.52
N ASN A 6 5.33 30.50 -21.89
CA ASN A 6 5.15 30.55 -20.45
C ASN A 6 6.18 29.59 -19.82
N LYS A 7 7.38 30.08 -19.55
CA LYS A 7 8.41 29.33 -18.82
C LYS A 7 7.88 29.09 -17.42
N PHE A 8 7.96 27.84 -16.95
CA PHE A 8 7.72 27.46 -15.57
C PHE A 8 8.46 28.42 -14.63
N ASN A 9 7.71 29.10 -13.76
CA ASN A 9 8.28 30.07 -12.83
C ASN A 9 8.45 29.47 -11.45
N ILE A 10 9.66 28.95 -11.16
CA ILE A 10 10.03 28.36 -9.87
C ILE A 10 10.05 29.39 -8.72
N GLN A 11 10.20 30.68 -9.02
CA GLN A 11 10.37 31.73 -7.99
C GLN A 11 9.18 31.83 -7.03
N GLU A 12 7.94 31.54 -7.52
CA GLU A 12 6.78 31.52 -6.64
C GLU A 12 6.92 30.41 -5.58
N LEU A 13 7.38 29.22 -5.97
CA LEU A 13 7.61 28.09 -5.05
C LEU A 13 8.78 28.36 -4.12
N GLU A 14 9.88 28.94 -4.62
CA GLU A 14 11.04 29.33 -3.79
C GLU A 14 10.66 30.35 -2.70
N THR A 15 9.72 31.25 -3.00
CA THR A 15 9.22 32.22 -2.01
C THR A 15 8.43 31.55 -0.89
N ILE A 16 7.76 30.43 -1.18
CA ILE A 16 6.92 29.69 -0.20
C ILE A 16 7.78 28.85 0.71
N VAL A 17 8.71 28.07 0.17
CA VAL A 17 9.44 27.04 0.93
C VAL A 17 10.93 27.33 1.12
N GLY A 18 11.48 28.32 0.41
CA GLY A 18 12.94 28.54 0.34
C GLY A 18 13.60 27.67 -0.73
N LYS A 19 14.76 28.10 -1.20
CA LYS A 19 15.52 27.42 -2.28
C LYS A 19 15.97 26.01 -1.89
N ASP A 20 16.35 25.81 -0.64
CA ASP A 20 16.86 24.53 -0.13
C ASP A 20 15.76 23.45 -0.01
N ASN A 21 14.50 23.85 -0.19
CA ASN A 21 13.34 22.97 -0.15
C ASN A 21 12.78 22.69 -1.56
N ILE A 22 13.56 22.95 -2.61
CA ILE A 22 13.21 22.63 -4.00
C ILE A 22 14.41 21.96 -4.68
N SER A 23 14.13 20.85 -5.36
CA SER A 23 15.08 20.20 -6.24
C SER A 23 14.57 20.27 -7.68
N LEU A 24 15.31 20.92 -8.56
CA LEU A 24 14.99 20.89 -10.01
C LEU A 24 15.16 19.47 -10.54
N TRP A 25 14.32 19.09 -11.51
CA TRP A 25 14.36 17.73 -12.07
C TRP A 25 15.74 17.31 -12.55
N GLN A 26 16.48 18.23 -13.18
CA GLN A 26 17.84 17.96 -13.66
C GLN A 26 18.83 17.62 -12.54
N ASP A 27 18.63 18.17 -11.34
CA ASP A 27 19.56 18.08 -10.20
C ASP A 27 19.26 16.91 -9.25
N ILE A 28 18.16 16.18 -9.49
CA ILE A 28 17.73 15.03 -8.69
C ILE A 28 18.60 13.82 -9.02
N ASP A 29 18.93 13.01 -8.00
CA ASP A 29 19.66 11.76 -8.19
C ASP A 29 18.92 10.79 -9.12
N GLN A 30 19.71 9.92 -9.79
CA GLN A 30 19.19 9.04 -10.84
C GLN A 30 18.19 8.01 -10.30
N THR A 31 18.37 7.52 -9.07
CA THR A 31 17.50 6.53 -8.45
C THR A 31 16.10 7.11 -8.23
N LYS A 32 16.02 8.31 -7.63
CA LYS A 32 14.75 9.01 -7.40
C LYS A 32 14.06 9.41 -8.70
N LYS A 33 14.85 9.84 -9.73
CA LYS A 33 14.32 10.06 -11.08
C LYS A 33 13.65 8.83 -11.66
N GLN A 34 14.32 7.68 -11.59
CA GLN A 34 13.78 6.40 -12.08
C GLN A 34 12.50 5.99 -11.36
N GLN A 35 12.43 6.12 -10.04
CA GLN A 35 11.24 5.82 -9.26
C GLN A 35 10.04 6.68 -9.69
N ILE A 36 10.23 7.98 -9.82
CA ILE A 36 9.17 8.91 -10.22
C ILE A 36 8.76 8.69 -11.67
N ALA A 37 9.72 8.45 -12.58
CA ALA A 37 9.46 8.20 -13.99
C ALA A 37 8.56 6.97 -14.23
N GLN A 38 8.61 5.96 -13.37
CA GLN A 38 7.72 4.79 -13.44
C GLN A 38 6.24 5.10 -13.11
N ALA A 39 5.97 6.29 -12.54
CA ALA A 39 4.62 6.75 -12.20
C ALA A 39 4.01 7.66 -13.28
N ILE A 40 4.78 8.07 -14.28
CA ILE A 40 4.44 9.15 -15.19
C ILE A 40 4.50 8.67 -16.63
N ALA A 41 3.54 9.09 -17.45
CA ALA A 41 3.55 8.79 -18.87
C ALA A 41 4.79 9.40 -19.56
N PRO A 42 5.40 8.71 -20.55
CA PRO A 42 6.69 9.11 -21.14
C PRO A 42 6.74 10.53 -21.72
N ASP A 43 5.61 11.04 -22.23
CA ASP A 43 5.52 12.35 -22.86
C ASP A 43 5.28 13.49 -21.84
N THR A 44 5.38 13.22 -20.56
CA THR A 44 5.06 14.18 -19.50
C THR A 44 6.33 14.68 -18.82
N THR A 45 6.49 16.00 -18.73
CA THR A 45 7.66 16.65 -18.11
C THR A 45 7.46 16.85 -16.61
N VAL A 46 8.45 16.48 -15.81
CA VAL A 46 8.55 16.85 -14.39
C VAL A 46 9.44 18.09 -14.27
N ASN A 47 8.99 19.11 -13.54
CA ASN A 47 9.74 20.35 -13.36
C ASN A 47 10.66 20.31 -12.13
N CYS A 48 10.09 19.97 -10.98
CA CYS A 48 10.82 19.93 -9.71
C CYS A 48 10.13 19.04 -8.67
N ILE A 49 10.86 18.75 -7.59
CA ILE A 49 10.31 18.24 -6.34
C ILE A 49 10.31 19.37 -5.32
N VAL A 50 9.20 19.55 -4.62
CA VAL A 50 9.04 20.55 -3.56
C VAL A 50 8.82 19.82 -2.24
N TYR A 51 9.51 20.25 -1.19
CA TYR A 51 9.52 19.65 0.14
C TYR A 51 8.95 20.64 1.17
N PRO A 52 7.63 20.70 1.38
CA PRO A 52 7.05 21.49 2.47
C PRO A 52 7.48 20.95 3.83
N GLU A 53 7.79 21.84 4.77
CA GLU A 53 8.13 21.53 6.17
C GLU A 53 6.93 21.74 7.11
N THR A 54 5.88 22.41 6.63
CA THR A 54 4.68 22.67 7.43
C THR A 54 3.41 22.49 6.60
N GLN A 55 2.30 22.18 7.28
CA GLN A 55 0.98 22.13 6.64
C GLN A 55 0.60 23.48 5.96
N ALA A 56 1.05 24.61 6.51
CA ALA A 56 0.81 25.93 5.93
C ALA A 56 1.54 26.10 4.59
N GLN A 57 2.82 25.70 4.52
CA GLN A 57 3.57 25.69 3.27
C GLN A 57 2.92 24.77 2.23
N LEU A 58 2.52 23.54 2.63
CA LEU A 58 1.81 22.61 1.75
C LEU A 58 0.54 23.23 1.18
N SER A 59 -0.28 23.88 2.02
CA SER A 59 -1.50 24.61 1.63
C SER A 59 -1.19 25.69 0.59
N THR A 60 -0.15 26.49 0.82
CA THR A 60 0.25 27.58 -0.07
C THR A 60 0.79 27.05 -1.41
N ILE A 61 1.58 25.97 -1.41
CA ILE A 61 2.07 25.31 -2.63
C ILE A 61 0.89 24.83 -3.48
N VAL A 62 -0.09 24.12 -2.87
CA VAL A 62 -1.26 23.62 -3.60
C VAL A 62 -2.08 24.79 -4.18
N THR A 63 -2.25 25.89 -3.42
CA THR A 63 -2.91 27.11 -3.92
C THR A 63 -2.17 27.69 -5.13
N CYS A 64 -0.84 27.73 -5.07
CA CYS A 64 0.00 28.19 -6.18
C CYS A 64 -0.17 27.28 -7.42
N CYS A 65 -0.13 25.98 -7.24
CA CYS A 65 -0.34 25.00 -8.32
C CYS A 65 -1.74 25.15 -8.95
N ALA A 66 -2.78 25.28 -8.13
CA ALA A 66 -4.15 25.49 -8.61
C ALA A 66 -4.31 26.78 -9.43
N LYS A 67 -3.72 27.88 -8.96
CA LYS A 67 -3.73 29.18 -9.67
C LYS A 67 -3.03 29.10 -11.03
N ASN A 68 -1.97 28.31 -11.12
CA ASN A 68 -1.16 28.21 -12.33
C ASN A 68 -1.55 26.98 -13.21
N ASN A 69 -2.55 26.19 -12.80
CA ASN A 69 -2.93 24.93 -13.43
C ASN A 69 -1.75 23.93 -13.56
N TRP A 70 -0.89 23.87 -12.56
CA TRP A 70 0.17 22.86 -12.50
C TRP A 70 -0.36 21.57 -11.94
N ALA A 71 -0.06 20.47 -12.61
CA ALA A 71 -0.41 19.15 -12.11
C ALA A 71 0.51 18.73 -10.95
N ILE A 72 -0.04 18.05 -9.96
CA ILE A 72 0.64 17.66 -8.73
C ILE A 72 0.73 16.15 -8.64
N LEU A 73 1.94 15.62 -8.45
CA LEU A 73 2.17 14.24 -8.03
C LEU A 73 2.53 14.24 -6.53
N PRO A 74 1.59 13.87 -5.63
CA PRO A 74 1.92 13.73 -4.22
C PRO A 74 2.74 12.48 -3.99
N CYS A 75 3.80 12.55 -3.19
CA CYS A 75 4.54 11.38 -2.75
C CYS A 75 5.06 11.54 -1.31
N GLY A 76 5.43 10.43 -0.69
CA GLY A 76 6.29 10.40 0.49
C GLY A 76 7.72 10.15 0.06
N SER A 77 8.36 9.13 0.62
CA SER A 77 9.71 8.70 0.22
C SER A 77 9.81 8.22 -1.25
N GLY A 78 8.67 7.99 -1.91
CA GLY A 78 8.61 7.46 -3.28
C GLY A 78 8.49 5.94 -3.37
N SER A 79 8.52 5.20 -2.26
CA SER A 79 8.54 3.72 -2.25
C SER A 79 7.36 3.08 -3.01
N LYS A 80 6.23 3.75 -3.11
CA LYS A 80 5.00 3.28 -3.78
C LYS A 80 4.46 4.26 -4.84
N VAL A 81 5.24 5.26 -5.23
CA VAL A 81 4.81 6.27 -6.20
C VAL A 81 4.47 5.66 -7.56
N HIS A 82 5.14 4.57 -7.91
CA HIS A 82 4.94 3.80 -9.14
C HIS A 82 3.75 2.83 -9.11
N TRP A 83 3.03 2.71 -7.99
CA TRP A 83 1.87 1.84 -7.90
C TRP A 83 0.67 2.40 -8.66
N GLY A 84 -0.01 1.52 -9.42
CA GLY A 84 -1.19 1.88 -10.20
C GLY A 84 -0.88 2.42 -11.59
N GLY A 85 -1.80 3.23 -12.12
CA GLY A 85 -1.72 3.78 -13.46
C GLY A 85 -0.70 4.91 -13.61
N LEU A 86 -0.40 5.25 -14.85
CA LEU A 86 0.51 6.35 -15.18
C LEU A 86 -0.23 7.68 -15.07
N MET A 87 0.35 8.62 -14.33
CA MET A 87 -0.10 10.00 -14.36
C MET A 87 0.08 10.57 -15.77
N LYS A 88 -0.99 11.12 -16.32
CA LYS A 88 -1.00 11.78 -17.63
C LYS A 88 -1.43 13.23 -17.46
N VAL A 89 -0.82 14.10 -18.21
CA VAL A 89 -1.12 15.53 -18.17
C VAL A 89 -1.62 15.95 -19.53
N ASP A 90 -2.82 16.56 -19.58
CA ASP A 90 -3.30 17.17 -20.79
C ASP A 90 -2.53 18.48 -21.03
N GLN A 91 -1.68 18.47 -22.05
CA GLN A 91 -0.85 19.62 -22.41
C GLN A 91 -1.63 20.87 -22.82
N THR A 92 -2.94 20.74 -23.08
CA THR A 92 -3.79 21.90 -23.38
C THR A 92 -4.23 22.64 -22.10
N THR A 93 -4.42 21.90 -21.00
CA THR A 93 -4.86 22.43 -19.69
C THR A 93 -3.70 22.62 -18.71
N HIS A 94 -2.70 21.75 -18.72
CA HIS A 94 -1.56 21.76 -17.81
C HIS A 94 -0.23 21.98 -18.56
N LYS A 95 -0.12 23.10 -19.24
CA LYS A 95 0.96 23.43 -20.20
C LYS A 95 2.40 23.41 -19.61
N GLN A 96 2.56 23.37 -18.29
CA GLN A 96 3.85 23.56 -17.64
C GLN A 96 4.41 22.32 -16.91
N GLY A 97 3.81 21.14 -17.12
CA GLY A 97 4.33 19.90 -16.54
C GLY A 97 3.88 19.61 -15.11
N ILE A 98 4.60 18.74 -14.43
CA ILE A 98 4.27 18.20 -13.10
C ILE A 98 5.15 18.83 -12.03
N ILE A 99 4.55 19.17 -10.89
CA ILE A 99 5.22 19.45 -9.63
C ILE A 99 5.07 18.21 -8.74
N VAL A 100 6.18 17.61 -8.33
CA VAL A 100 6.15 16.56 -7.31
C VAL A 100 6.15 17.23 -5.94
N ILE A 101 5.19 16.91 -5.09
CA ILE A 101 5.16 17.38 -3.69
C ILE A 101 5.51 16.21 -2.80
N SER A 102 6.69 16.26 -2.17
CA SER A 102 7.15 15.24 -1.24
C SER A 102 6.84 15.61 0.20
N SER A 103 6.22 14.69 0.92
CA SER A 103 5.97 14.84 2.35
C SER A 103 7.16 14.46 3.24
N ASP A 104 8.33 14.16 2.68
CA ASP A 104 9.49 13.67 3.45
C ASP A 104 9.89 14.58 4.63
N ARG A 105 9.66 15.90 4.50
CA ARG A 105 9.95 16.88 5.56
C ARG A 105 8.74 17.18 6.47
N LEU A 106 7.58 16.61 6.20
CA LEU A 106 6.40 16.59 7.07
C LEU A 106 6.40 15.25 7.83
N ASN A 107 7.30 15.06 8.78
CA ASN A 107 7.60 13.76 9.38
C ASN A 107 7.58 13.75 10.91
N HIS A 108 6.96 14.74 11.55
CA HIS A 108 6.93 14.84 13.00
C HIS A 108 5.89 13.91 13.62
N LEU A 109 6.23 13.37 14.81
CA LEU A 109 5.29 12.84 15.77
C LEU A 109 4.59 14.02 16.46
N ILE A 110 3.30 14.23 16.18
CA ILE A 110 2.54 15.33 16.75
C ILE A 110 2.08 15.01 18.17
N GLU A 111 1.60 13.77 18.38
CA GLU A 111 1.13 13.32 19.67
C GLU A 111 1.11 11.80 19.77
N HIS A 112 1.49 11.27 20.92
CA HIS A 112 1.32 9.88 21.28
C HIS A 112 0.56 9.79 22.60
N ALA A 113 -0.74 9.55 22.52
CA ALA A 113 -1.61 9.38 23.69
C ALA A 113 -1.58 7.90 24.11
N VAL A 114 -0.55 7.53 24.89
CA VAL A 114 -0.26 6.14 25.28
C VAL A 114 -1.45 5.47 25.96
N GLY A 115 -2.12 6.17 26.87
CA GLY A 115 -3.29 5.64 27.60
C GLY A 115 -4.52 5.45 26.74
N ASP A 116 -4.67 6.23 25.64
CA ASP A 116 -5.80 6.15 24.72
C ASP A 116 -5.51 5.22 23.54
N LEU A 117 -4.30 4.66 23.46
CA LEU A 117 -3.85 3.82 22.34
C LEU A 117 -4.01 4.51 20.98
N THR A 118 -3.62 5.78 20.92
CA THR A 118 -3.68 6.56 19.68
C THR A 118 -2.38 7.32 19.43
N VAL A 119 -2.03 7.46 18.16
CA VAL A 119 -0.89 8.26 17.72
C VAL A 119 -1.30 9.18 16.59
N THR A 120 -0.82 10.43 16.63
CA THR A 120 -1.02 11.42 15.56
C THR A 120 0.33 11.80 14.99
N VAL A 121 0.48 11.65 13.67
CA VAL A 121 1.73 11.90 12.96
C VAL A 121 1.50 12.70 11.68
N GLU A 122 2.54 13.35 11.20
CA GLU A 122 2.60 13.89 9.85
C GLU A 122 2.80 12.79 8.81
N PRO A 123 2.38 13.00 7.55
CA PRO A 123 2.31 11.95 6.53
C PRO A 123 3.68 11.40 6.09
N GLY A 124 4.75 12.17 6.22
CA GLY A 124 6.11 11.78 5.87
C GLY A 124 6.83 10.94 6.94
N MET A 125 6.24 10.78 8.13
CA MET A 125 6.77 9.87 9.15
C MET A 125 6.94 8.46 8.56
N LYS A 126 8.15 7.91 8.65
CA LYS A 126 8.41 6.54 8.18
C LYS A 126 7.81 5.53 9.13
N TYR A 127 7.29 4.44 8.57
CA TYR A 127 6.67 3.36 9.34
C TYR A 127 7.65 2.75 10.35
N ALA A 128 8.90 2.46 9.94
CA ALA A 128 9.92 1.90 10.84
C ALA A 128 10.21 2.83 12.03
N GLU A 129 10.40 4.12 11.79
CA GLU A 129 10.67 5.11 12.84
C GLU A 129 9.50 5.24 13.83
N LEU A 130 8.26 5.18 13.31
CA LEU A 130 7.07 5.17 14.15
C LEU A 130 7.01 3.90 15.01
N GLN A 131 7.27 2.72 14.44
CA GLN A 131 7.30 1.45 15.18
C GLN A 131 8.33 1.46 16.31
N GLU A 132 9.54 1.94 16.06
CA GLU A 132 10.58 2.10 17.09
C GLU A 132 10.13 3.04 18.22
N THR A 133 9.43 4.11 17.86
CA THR A 133 8.91 5.07 18.84
C THR A 133 7.81 4.47 19.70
N LEU A 134 6.86 3.77 19.10
CA LEU A 134 5.77 3.09 19.79
C LEU A 134 6.27 1.94 20.68
N ALA A 135 7.28 1.20 20.23
CA ALA A 135 7.85 0.09 20.99
C ALA A 135 8.43 0.52 22.36
N LYS A 136 8.94 1.75 22.49
CA LYS A 136 9.44 2.31 23.76
C LYS A 136 8.39 2.37 24.87
N THR A 137 7.11 2.36 24.49
CA THR A 137 5.96 2.36 25.42
C THR A 137 5.19 1.03 25.39
N GLY A 138 5.76 -0.02 24.78
CA GLY A 138 5.12 -1.33 24.69
C GLY A 138 3.93 -1.35 23.72
N GLN A 139 3.93 -0.50 22.68
CA GLN A 139 2.87 -0.41 21.69
C GLN A 139 3.39 -0.61 20.27
N PHE A 140 2.49 -0.86 19.33
CA PHE A 140 2.82 -0.97 17.91
C PHE A 140 1.63 -0.58 17.02
N LEU A 141 1.92 -0.15 15.81
CA LEU A 141 0.94 0.02 14.75
C LEU A 141 0.75 -1.32 14.04
N ALA A 142 -0.44 -1.92 14.16
CA ALA A 142 -0.72 -3.30 13.79
C ALA A 142 -0.99 -3.47 12.28
N ILE A 143 -0.09 -2.99 11.45
CA ILE A 143 -0.02 -3.22 10.00
C ILE A 143 1.38 -3.69 9.63
N ASP A 144 1.53 -4.33 8.50
CA ASP A 144 2.80 -4.82 7.96
C ASP A 144 2.89 -4.52 6.46
N PRO A 145 3.13 -3.24 6.13
CA PRO A 145 3.08 -2.75 4.77
C PRO A 145 4.25 -3.26 3.92
N ALA A 146 4.10 -3.11 2.60
CA ALA A 146 5.20 -3.19 1.67
C ALA A 146 6.28 -2.13 1.98
N TYR A 147 7.55 -2.48 1.76
CA TYR A 147 8.69 -1.57 1.95
C TYR A 147 8.74 -0.92 3.35
N PRO A 148 8.68 -1.69 4.46
CA PRO A 148 8.48 -1.16 5.81
C PRO A 148 9.54 -0.13 6.22
N GLU A 149 10.79 -0.26 5.74
CA GLU A 149 11.89 0.64 6.07
C GLU A 149 11.75 2.04 5.43
N THR A 150 11.11 2.11 4.29
CA THR A 150 11.01 3.35 3.51
C THR A 150 9.59 3.89 3.39
N ALA A 151 8.56 3.07 3.61
CA ALA A 151 7.18 3.49 3.49
C ALA A 151 6.83 4.59 4.50
N THR A 152 6.20 5.66 4.04
CA THR A 152 5.66 6.73 4.89
C THR A 152 4.22 6.45 5.28
N ILE A 153 3.80 6.94 6.44
CA ILE A 153 2.43 6.73 6.95
C ILE A 153 1.39 7.30 5.99
N GLY A 154 1.62 8.47 5.41
CA GLY A 154 0.74 9.04 4.38
C GLY A 154 0.63 8.17 3.13
N GLY A 155 1.75 7.59 2.68
CA GLY A 155 1.78 6.66 1.55
C GLY A 155 1.04 5.35 1.84
N ILE A 156 1.16 4.81 3.05
CA ILE A 156 0.42 3.61 3.50
C ILE A 156 -1.10 3.87 3.48
N VAL A 157 -1.54 5.01 4.02
CA VAL A 157 -2.96 5.39 4.00
C VAL A 157 -3.44 5.60 2.57
N ALA A 158 -2.68 6.36 1.76
CA ALA A 158 -3.06 6.68 0.38
C ALA A 158 -3.19 5.43 -0.52
N THR A 159 -2.45 4.36 -0.26
CA THR A 159 -2.48 3.10 -1.04
C THR A 159 -3.28 1.98 -0.36
N ALA A 160 -3.81 2.20 0.84
CA ALA A 160 -4.50 1.18 1.65
C ALA A 160 -3.66 -0.10 1.86
N ASP A 161 -2.35 0.07 2.02
CA ASP A 161 -1.38 -1.00 2.16
C ASP A 161 -1.39 -1.56 3.59
N THR A 162 -1.67 -2.85 3.77
CA THR A 162 -1.97 -3.39 5.11
C THR A 162 -1.14 -4.63 5.49
N GLY A 163 -1.01 -5.63 4.60
CA GLY A 163 -0.32 -6.91 4.84
C GLY A 163 -1.10 -7.95 5.66
N SER A 164 -0.38 -8.95 6.18
CA SER A 164 -0.91 -10.18 6.81
C SER A 164 -1.61 -9.95 8.15
N LEU A 165 -1.19 -8.94 8.91
CA LEU A 165 -1.78 -8.59 10.20
C LEU A 165 -3.27 -8.18 10.11
N ARG A 166 -3.78 -7.98 8.88
CA ARG A 166 -5.21 -7.75 8.64
C ARG A 166 -6.12 -8.85 9.19
N GLN A 167 -5.60 -10.06 9.34
CA GLN A 167 -6.36 -11.19 9.90
C GLN A 167 -6.93 -10.86 11.28
N ARG A 168 -6.15 -10.24 12.14
CA ARG A 168 -6.56 -9.90 13.51
C ARG A 168 -6.99 -8.44 13.66
N TYR A 169 -6.27 -7.54 12.99
CA TYR A 169 -6.36 -6.10 13.26
C TYR A 169 -7.11 -5.33 12.16
N ARG A 170 -7.57 -6.02 11.10
CA ARG A 170 -8.23 -5.44 9.93
C ARG A 170 -7.28 -4.57 9.10
N GLY A 171 -7.80 -3.60 8.34
CA GLY A 171 -7.01 -2.78 7.44
C GLY A 171 -6.66 -1.39 8.00
N VAL A 172 -5.77 -0.70 7.32
CA VAL A 172 -5.45 0.72 7.58
C VAL A 172 -6.70 1.58 7.74
N ARG A 173 -7.71 1.32 6.90
CA ARG A 173 -9.01 1.99 6.93
C ARG A 173 -9.73 1.90 8.27
N ASP A 174 -9.55 0.79 9.00
CA ASP A 174 -10.20 0.54 10.29
C ASP A 174 -9.38 1.12 11.47
N MET A 175 -8.09 1.35 11.25
CA MET A 175 -7.18 1.95 12.24
C MET A 175 -7.15 3.47 12.15
N LEU A 176 -7.54 4.06 11.02
CA LEU A 176 -7.50 5.50 10.80
C LEU A 176 -8.68 6.18 11.52
N LEU A 177 -8.40 6.92 12.58
CA LEU A 177 -9.37 7.61 13.43
C LEU A 177 -9.61 9.06 13.00
N GLY A 178 -8.58 9.71 12.47
CA GLY A 178 -8.64 11.09 12.02
C GLY A 178 -7.67 11.37 10.89
N ILE A 179 -8.05 12.32 10.04
CA ILE A 179 -7.23 12.77 8.90
C ILE A 179 -7.33 14.28 8.74
N SER A 180 -6.20 14.91 8.44
CA SER A 180 -6.15 16.27 7.86
C SER A 180 -5.54 16.18 6.47
N PHE A 181 -6.06 16.94 5.55
CA PHE A 181 -5.59 16.96 4.17
C PHE A 181 -5.74 18.35 3.54
N VAL A 182 -4.92 18.63 2.56
CA VAL A 182 -5.01 19.84 1.73
C VAL A 182 -5.79 19.49 0.47
N ARG A 183 -6.88 20.21 0.21
CA ARG A 183 -7.72 20.10 -0.96
C ARG A 183 -7.05 20.73 -2.20
N SER A 184 -7.57 20.45 -3.38
CA SER A 184 -7.03 21.02 -4.63
C SER A 184 -7.07 22.56 -4.68
N ASP A 185 -7.94 23.22 -3.90
CA ASP A 185 -8.00 24.69 -3.75
C ASP A 185 -7.02 25.23 -2.67
N GLY A 186 -6.15 24.38 -2.14
CA GLY A 186 -5.20 24.72 -1.08
C GLY A 186 -5.78 24.77 0.34
N LYS A 187 -7.09 24.67 0.52
CA LYS A 187 -7.69 24.71 1.85
C LYS A 187 -7.45 23.43 2.63
N VAL A 188 -7.13 23.59 3.91
CA VAL A 188 -7.02 22.47 4.84
C VAL A 188 -8.40 22.02 5.29
N ALA A 189 -8.67 20.73 5.18
CA ALA A 189 -9.86 20.09 5.73
C ALA A 189 -9.48 18.98 6.71
N LYS A 190 -10.36 18.73 7.67
CA LYS A 190 -10.19 17.69 8.71
C LYS A 190 -11.43 16.84 8.80
N ALA A 191 -11.24 15.54 9.06
CA ALA A 191 -12.33 14.61 9.34
C ALA A 191 -11.90 13.62 10.43
N GLY A 192 -12.86 13.17 11.25
CA GLY A 192 -12.57 12.32 12.39
C GLY A 192 -11.90 13.08 13.53
N GLY A 193 -11.20 12.35 14.39
CA GLY A 193 -10.53 12.89 15.56
C GLY A 193 -9.78 11.80 16.33
N ARG A 194 -9.58 11.99 17.63
CA ARG A 194 -8.88 11.03 18.50
C ARG A 194 -9.80 9.97 19.12
N VAL A 195 -11.11 10.12 18.96
CA VAL A 195 -12.09 9.24 19.57
C VAL A 195 -12.49 8.14 18.59
N VAL A 196 -12.56 6.91 19.07
CA VAL A 196 -12.92 5.73 18.28
C VAL A 196 -14.34 5.81 17.71
N LYS A 197 -15.23 6.55 18.37
CA LYS A 197 -16.63 6.71 17.98
C LYS A 197 -16.93 8.15 17.61
N ASN A 198 -16.70 8.50 16.34
CA ASN A 198 -17.11 9.79 15.79
C ASN A 198 -18.44 9.61 15.03
N VAL A 199 -19.48 10.28 15.50
CA VAL A 199 -20.84 10.23 14.89
C VAL A 199 -21.20 11.53 14.15
N ALA A 200 -20.29 12.52 14.12
CA ALA A 200 -20.51 13.79 13.46
C ALA A 200 -19.75 13.87 12.15
N GLY A 201 -20.45 14.23 11.06
CA GLY A 201 -19.88 14.42 9.74
C GLY A 201 -19.69 13.13 8.93
N TYR A 202 -19.13 13.29 7.74
CA TYR A 202 -18.81 12.17 6.85
C TYR A 202 -17.50 11.48 7.25
N ASP A 203 -17.45 10.16 7.11
CA ASP A 203 -16.26 9.35 7.37
C ASP A 203 -15.27 9.48 6.17
N LEU A 204 -14.66 10.66 6.04
CA LEU A 204 -13.70 10.92 4.97
C LEU A 204 -12.41 10.12 5.14
N MET A 205 -12.08 9.64 6.34
CA MET A 205 -10.94 8.75 6.57
C MET A 205 -11.03 7.53 5.65
N LYS A 206 -12.24 6.94 5.53
CA LYS A 206 -12.47 5.80 4.65
C LYS A 206 -12.41 6.13 3.17
N LEU A 207 -12.76 7.35 2.80
CA LEU A 207 -12.68 7.82 1.41
C LEU A 207 -11.23 8.06 0.98
N PHE A 208 -10.41 8.62 1.87
CA PHE A 208 -9.01 8.93 1.57
C PHE A 208 -8.11 7.70 1.64
N THR A 209 -8.49 6.66 2.38
CA THR A 209 -7.76 5.38 2.38
C THR A 209 -7.88 4.71 1.01
N GLY A 210 -6.76 4.56 0.33
CA GLY A 210 -6.72 3.99 -1.02
C GLY A 210 -7.10 4.97 -2.14
N SER A 211 -7.03 6.29 -1.90
CA SER A 211 -7.34 7.32 -2.91
C SER A 211 -6.16 7.68 -3.83
N TYR A 212 -4.97 7.16 -3.59
CA TYR A 212 -3.77 7.40 -4.40
C TYR A 212 -3.44 8.88 -4.65
N GLY A 213 -3.77 9.74 -3.68
CA GLY A 213 -3.49 11.18 -3.78
C GLY A 213 -4.38 11.95 -4.76
N THR A 214 -5.46 11.36 -5.29
CA THR A 214 -6.34 11.98 -6.29
C THR A 214 -7.39 12.91 -5.71
N LEU A 215 -7.64 12.87 -4.41
CA LEU A 215 -8.70 13.64 -3.73
C LEU A 215 -8.16 14.80 -2.86
N GLY A 216 -6.88 14.75 -2.53
CA GLY A 216 -6.22 15.72 -1.66
C GLY A 216 -4.87 15.18 -1.20
N ILE A 217 -4.05 16.06 -0.64
CA ILE A 217 -2.73 15.70 -0.10
C ILE A 217 -2.87 15.56 1.42
N ILE A 218 -2.63 14.35 1.93
CA ILE A 218 -2.67 14.06 3.37
C ILE A 218 -1.59 14.89 4.07
N SER A 219 -1.97 15.58 5.15
CA SER A 219 -1.07 16.42 5.94
C SER A 219 -0.93 16.01 7.40
N GLN A 220 -1.86 15.17 7.90
CA GLN A 220 -1.81 14.61 9.24
C GLN A 220 -2.74 13.40 9.33
N VAL A 221 -2.36 12.39 10.09
CA VAL A 221 -3.19 11.21 10.38
C VAL A 221 -3.17 10.88 11.87
N THR A 222 -4.31 10.46 12.39
CA THR A 222 -4.46 9.88 13.74
C THR A 222 -4.82 8.41 13.59
N LEU A 223 -4.01 7.54 14.17
CA LEU A 223 -4.12 6.10 14.05
C LEU A 223 -4.33 5.46 15.42
N ARG A 224 -5.08 4.37 15.44
CA ARG A 224 -5.15 3.46 16.58
C ARG A 224 -3.89 2.60 16.62
N VAL A 225 -3.32 2.42 17.80
CA VAL A 225 -2.21 1.50 18.07
C VAL A 225 -2.66 0.40 19.04
N TYR A 226 -1.83 -0.62 19.19
CA TYR A 226 -2.14 -1.78 20.01
C TYR A 226 -0.97 -2.10 20.95
N PRO A 227 -1.22 -2.71 22.13
CA PRO A 227 -0.17 -3.21 23.00
C PRO A 227 0.63 -4.32 22.30
N LEU A 228 1.96 -4.29 22.48
CA LEU A 228 2.82 -5.40 22.09
C LEU A 228 2.41 -6.67 22.84
N GLN A 229 2.41 -7.79 22.15
CA GLN A 229 2.11 -9.08 22.75
C GLN A 229 3.34 -9.66 23.43
N GLN A 230 3.12 -10.46 24.48
CA GLN A 230 4.19 -11.03 25.31
C GLN A 230 5.03 -12.05 24.54
N ALA A 231 4.38 -12.85 23.69
CA ALA A 231 5.03 -13.89 22.90
C ALA A 231 4.46 -13.94 21.48
N SER A 232 5.27 -14.45 20.57
CA SER A 232 4.95 -14.73 19.18
C SER A 232 5.47 -16.11 18.79
N GLY A 233 4.77 -16.81 17.91
CA GLY A 233 5.19 -18.08 17.35
C GLY A 233 4.49 -18.36 16.03
N THR A 234 5.21 -18.93 15.08
CA THR A 234 4.68 -19.27 13.75
C THR A 234 4.72 -20.78 13.52
N VAL A 235 3.63 -21.32 12.99
CA VAL A 235 3.55 -22.68 12.48
C VAL A 235 3.44 -22.61 10.96
N VAL A 236 4.26 -23.41 10.28
CA VAL A 236 4.22 -23.58 8.83
C VAL A 236 3.83 -25.02 8.51
N LEU A 237 2.80 -25.19 7.71
CA LEU A 237 2.36 -26.48 7.16
C LEU A 237 2.62 -26.46 5.67
N VAL A 238 3.25 -27.51 5.13
CA VAL A 238 3.60 -27.64 3.72
C VAL A 238 3.17 -29.00 3.18
N GLY A 239 2.61 -29.05 2.00
CA GLY A 239 2.25 -30.31 1.35
C GLY A 239 1.26 -30.15 0.18
N GLU A 240 0.51 -31.21 -0.07
CA GLU A 240 -0.47 -31.28 -1.15
C GLU A 240 -1.60 -30.26 -0.99
N LYS A 241 -1.99 -29.60 -2.07
CA LYS A 241 -2.99 -28.52 -2.10
C LYS A 241 -4.30 -28.88 -1.38
N ASN A 242 -4.81 -30.10 -1.59
CA ASN A 242 -6.08 -30.53 -0.98
C ASN A 242 -5.98 -30.63 0.54
N ASN A 243 -4.82 -31.04 1.05
CA ASN A 243 -4.58 -31.15 2.49
C ASN A 243 -4.34 -29.77 3.11
N ILE A 244 -3.63 -28.87 2.41
CA ILE A 244 -3.51 -27.46 2.83
C ILE A 244 -4.88 -26.75 2.83
N ALA A 245 -5.73 -26.97 1.82
CA ALA A 245 -7.09 -26.42 1.80
C ALA A 245 -7.92 -26.91 3.02
N LYS A 246 -7.83 -28.20 3.36
CA LYS A 246 -8.49 -28.78 4.55
C LYS A 246 -7.94 -28.21 5.85
N ALA A 247 -6.61 -28.08 5.99
CA ALA A 247 -5.97 -27.47 7.15
C ALA A 247 -6.43 -26.02 7.32
N THR A 248 -6.47 -25.23 6.23
CA THR A 248 -6.95 -23.84 6.21
C THR A 248 -8.40 -23.75 6.66
N GLN A 249 -9.27 -24.60 6.11
CA GLN A 249 -10.70 -24.63 6.49
C GLN A 249 -10.86 -25.00 7.98
N THR A 250 -10.12 -26.01 8.46
CA THR A 250 -10.13 -26.44 9.87
C THR A 250 -9.70 -25.29 10.77
N LEU A 251 -8.62 -24.59 10.42
CA LEU A 251 -8.12 -23.44 11.18
C LEU A 251 -9.15 -22.30 11.23
N LEU A 252 -9.71 -21.90 10.08
CA LEU A 252 -10.68 -20.81 9.99
C LEU A 252 -11.99 -21.10 10.72
N SER A 253 -12.36 -22.38 10.87
CA SER A 253 -13.56 -22.80 11.60
C SER A 253 -13.31 -23.14 13.09
N SER A 254 -12.06 -23.07 13.53
CA SER A 254 -11.65 -23.39 14.90
C SER A 254 -11.78 -22.20 15.86
N ALA A 255 -11.54 -22.44 17.15
CA ALA A 255 -11.43 -21.40 18.18
C ALA A 255 -10.03 -20.75 18.24
N LEU A 256 -9.10 -21.15 17.38
CA LEU A 256 -7.76 -20.53 17.32
C LEU A 256 -7.84 -19.07 16.88
N THR A 257 -6.95 -18.24 17.39
CA THR A 257 -6.98 -16.77 17.17
C THR A 257 -5.65 -16.28 16.60
N PRO A 258 -5.27 -16.72 15.39
CA PRO A 258 -4.04 -16.27 14.75
C PRO A 258 -4.11 -14.78 14.39
N VAL A 259 -2.95 -14.11 14.39
CA VAL A 259 -2.82 -12.71 13.96
C VAL A 259 -2.54 -12.59 12.47
N ALA A 260 -1.98 -13.63 11.85
CA ALA A 260 -1.77 -13.73 10.40
C ALA A 260 -2.00 -15.17 9.94
N ILE A 261 -2.58 -15.36 8.75
CA ILE A 261 -2.79 -16.65 8.08
C ILE A 261 -2.54 -16.44 6.59
N ASP A 262 -1.40 -16.92 6.11
CA ASP A 262 -0.98 -16.74 4.73
C ASP A 262 -0.80 -18.09 4.02
N LEU A 263 -1.40 -18.19 2.85
CA LEU A 263 -1.19 -19.27 1.90
C LEU A 263 -0.06 -18.86 0.95
N LEU A 264 0.89 -19.76 0.73
CA LEU A 264 2.09 -19.54 -0.08
C LEU A 264 2.09 -20.49 -1.28
N SER A 265 2.41 -19.96 -2.47
CA SER A 265 2.62 -20.79 -3.66
C SER A 265 3.81 -21.73 -3.51
N THR A 266 3.84 -22.83 -4.26
CA THR A 266 4.91 -23.82 -4.24
C THR A 266 6.30 -23.17 -4.45
N ASN A 267 6.44 -22.28 -5.43
CA ASN A 267 7.72 -21.61 -5.68
C ASN A 267 8.16 -20.71 -4.51
N LEU A 268 7.22 -20.06 -3.83
CA LEU A 268 7.53 -19.24 -2.67
C LEU A 268 7.94 -20.10 -1.46
N VAL A 269 7.30 -21.25 -1.27
CA VAL A 269 7.67 -22.24 -0.25
C VAL A 269 9.10 -22.76 -0.48
N GLU A 270 9.44 -23.11 -1.71
CA GLU A 270 10.78 -23.56 -2.09
C GLU A 270 11.83 -22.44 -1.93
N GLN A 271 11.50 -21.23 -2.35
CA GLN A 271 12.38 -20.07 -2.21
C GLN A 271 12.70 -19.71 -0.75
N LEU A 272 11.77 -19.98 0.17
CA LEU A 272 11.94 -19.78 1.61
C LEU A 272 12.53 -21.01 2.33
N ASP A 273 12.91 -22.06 1.61
CA ASP A 273 13.43 -23.32 2.14
C ASP A 273 12.50 -23.99 3.18
N LEU A 274 11.17 -23.91 2.93
CA LEU A 274 10.14 -24.46 3.82
C LEU A 274 9.72 -25.89 3.45
N GLY A 275 10.14 -26.39 2.28
CA GLY A 275 9.80 -27.72 1.79
C GLY A 275 9.25 -27.71 0.35
N LYS A 276 8.40 -28.69 -0.01
CA LYS A 276 7.82 -28.83 -1.36
C LYS A 276 6.30 -28.88 -1.29
N GLY A 277 5.63 -28.12 -2.14
CA GLY A 277 4.18 -28.02 -2.22
C GLY A 277 3.67 -26.66 -1.77
N VAL A 278 2.35 -26.55 -1.62
CA VAL A 278 1.70 -25.31 -1.13
C VAL A 278 1.95 -25.16 0.37
N GLY A 279 2.12 -23.92 0.83
CA GLY A 279 2.35 -23.61 2.23
C GLY A 279 1.16 -22.91 2.90
N LEU A 280 0.97 -23.20 4.19
CA LEU A 280 0.11 -22.44 5.09
C LEU A 280 0.96 -21.95 6.26
N MET A 281 1.17 -20.65 6.35
CA MET A 281 1.98 -19.97 7.36
C MET A 281 1.07 -19.22 8.32
N VAL A 282 1.13 -19.57 9.61
CA VAL A 282 0.18 -19.08 10.63
C VAL A 282 0.93 -18.53 11.82
N ARG A 283 0.65 -17.28 12.17
CA ARG A 283 1.27 -16.57 13.29
C ARG A 283 0.29 -16.40 14.43
N PHE A 284 0.74 -16.79 15.62
CA PHE A 284 0.05 -16.57 16.89
C PHE A 284 0.81 -15.54 17.72
N GLN A 285 0.10 -14.59 18.32
CA GLN A 285 0.66 -13.60 19.25
C GLN A 285 -0.29 -13.44 20.44
N SER A 286 0.22 -13.72 21.66
CA SER A 286 -0.54 -13.65 22.92
C SER A 286 0.41 -13.77 24.12
N ILE A 287 -0.09 -14.28 25.25
CA ILE A 287 0.75 -14.80 26.35
C ILE A 287 1.43 -16.12 25.92
N ILE A 288 2.53 -16.45 26.57
CA ILE A 288 3.40 -17.59 26.18
C ILE A 288 2.60 -18.90 26.09
N GLU A 289 1.84 -19.23 27.15
CA GLU A 289 1.08 -20.46 27.24
C GLU A 289 0.02 -20.58 26.11
N SER A 290 -0.61 -19.47 25.75
CA SER A 290 -1.59 -19.45 24.67
C SER A 290 -0.94 -19.66 23.30
N VAL A 291 0.23 -19.07 23.05
CA VAL A 291 0.96 -19.26 21.79
C VAL A 291 1.39 -20.72 21.65
N GLU A 292 1.88 -21.33 22.74
CA GLU A 292 2.27 -22.74 22.76
C GLU A 292 1.11 -23.69 22.48
N GLU A 293 0.00 -23.50 23.19
CA GLU A 293 -1.20 -24.33 23.04
C GLU A 293 -1.78 -24.24 21.63
N GLN A 294 -1.95 -23.02 21.10
CA GLN A 294 -2.49 -22.81 19.75
C GLN A 294 -1.57 -23.41 18.68
N SER A 295 -0.25 -23.23 18.82
CA SER A 295 0.74 -23.84 17.93
C SER A 295 0.66 -25.36 17.94
N ASN A 296 0.59 -25.98 19.14
CA ASN A 296 0.48 -27.42 19.27
C ASN A 296 -0.82 -27.97 18.67
N GLN A 297 -1.94 -27.25 18.80
CA GLN A 297 -3.20 -27.64 18.17
C GLN A 297 -3.09 -27.62 16.64
N LEU A 298 -2.46 -26.60 16.06
CA LEU A 298 -2.31 -26.52 14.61
C LEU A 298 -1.31 -27.58 14.08
N LEU A 299 -0.25 -27.89 14.81
CA LEU A 299 0.66 -29.00 14.47
C LEU A 299 -0.07 -30.34 14.40
N LYS A 300 -0.96 -30.63 15.36
CA LYS A 300 -1.79 -31.85 15.33
C LYS A 300 -2.73 -31.89 14.10
N VAL A 301 -3.25 -30.75 13.65
CA VAL A 301 -4.02 -30.69 12.39
C VAL A 301 -3.12 -31.05 11.21
N GLY A 302 -1.92 -30.48 11.13
CA GLY A 302 -0.94 -30.81 10.08
C GLY A 302 -0.61 -32.31 10.05
N ASP A 303 -0.26 -32.88 11.21
CA ASP A 303 0.10 -34.31 11.35
C ASP A 303 -1.08 -35.22 10.92
N SER A 304 -2.31 -34.89 11.32
CA SER A 304 -3.50 -35.66 10.95
C SER A 304 -3.80 -35.67 9.44
N LEU A 305 -3.30 -34.65 8.72
CA LEU A 305 -3.44 -34.49 7.27
C LEU A 305 -2.20 -34.92 6.49
N GLY A 306 -1.15 -35.43 7.19
CA GLY A 306 0.09 -35.86 6.57
C GLY A 306 0.91 -34.70 5.95
N LEU A 307 0.76 -33.51 6.52
CA LEU A 307 1.52 -32.31 6.10
C LEU A 307 2.88 -32.26 6.80
N ASN A 308 3.87 -31.71 6.15
CA ASN A 308 5.12 -31.34 6.80
C ASN A 308 4.87 -30.12 7.70
N SER A 309 5.04 -30.31 9.01
CA SER A 309 4.66 -29.33 10.03
C SER A 309 5.90 -28.84 10.77
N THR A 310 6.17 -27.54 10.74
CA THR A 310 7.31 -26.93 11.41
C THR A 310 6.87 -25.77 12.28
N ARG A 311 7.41 -25.68 13.50
CA ARG A 311 7.22 -24.55 14.41
C ARG A 311 8.47 -23.67 14.42
N TYR A 312 8.26 -22.36 14.25
CA TYR A 312 9.29 -21.34 14.35
C TYR A 312 9.05 -20.47 15.59
N HIS A 313 10.07 -20.31 16.40
CA HIS A 313 10.07 -19.45 17.59
C HIS A 313 11.25 -18.48 17.52
N ASP A 314 12.49 -18.97 17.56
CA ASP A 314 13.68 -18.13 17.62
C ASP A 314 13.98 -17.39 16.31
N TYR A 315 13.65 -17.98 15.17
CA TYR A 315 13.86 -17.40 13.81
C TYR A 315 12.57 -16.87 13.17
N GLU A 316 11.53 -16.67 13.95
CA GLU A 316 10.23 -16.22 13.44
C GLU A 316 10.30 -14.87 12.72
N ALA A 317 10.98 -13.90 13.33
CA ALA A 317 11.10 -12.54 12.77
C ALA A 317 11.83 -12.57 11.43
N GLU A 318 12.90 -13.36 11.31
CA GLU A 318 13.65 -13.53 10.07
C GLU A 318 12.81 -14.18 8.98
N LEU A 319 12.01 -15.20 9.32
CA LEU A 319 11.11 -15.87 8.37
C LEU A 319 10.10 -14.87 7.77
N TRP A 320 9.45 -14.06 8.62
CA TRP A 320 8.51 -13.03 8.14
C TRP A 320 9.18 -11.92 7.34
N GLN A 321 10.40 -11.56 7.71
CA GLN A 321 11.20 -10.59 6.94
C GLN A 321 11.58 -11.15 5.56
N ASN A 322 12.04 -12.41 5.50
CA ASN A 322 12.37 -13.07 4.25
C ASN A 322 11.14 -13.20 3.34
N LEU A 323 9.97 -13.58 3.88
CA LEU A 323 8.73 -13.61 3.11
C LEU A 323 8.42 -12.25 2.46
N LYS A 324 8.50 -11.17 3.23
CA LYS A 324 8.28 -9.81 2.72
C LYS A 324 9.30 -9.42 1.65
N GLN A 325 10.57 -9.77 1.84
CA GLN A 325 11.62 -9.51 0.86
C GLN A 325 11.35 -10.22 -0.47
N GLN A 326 10.89 -11.49 -0.45
CA GLN A 326 10.58 -12.20 -1.69
C GLN A 326 9.48 -11.52 -2.50
N ILE A 327 8.46 -10.97 -1.84
CA ILE A 327 7.34 -10.30 -2.54
C ILE A 327 7.70 -8.86 -2.93
N TRP A 328 8.27 -8.08 -2.01
CA TRP A 328 8.37 -6.62 -2.17
C TRP A 328 9.75 -6.11 -2.58
N HIS A 329 10.81 -6.89 -2.42
CA HIS A 329 12.13 -6.46 -2.87
C HIS A 329 12.26 -6.70 -4.38
N SER A 330 12.44 -5.62 -5.14
CA SER A 330 12.67 -5.70 -6.59
C SER A 330 14.17 -5.78 -6.85
N GLN A 331 14.59 -6.83 -7.54
CA GLN A 331 15.96 -6.98 -8.03
C GLN A 331 16.14 -6.39 -9.43
N GLN A 332 15.05 -6.24 -10.19
CA GLN A 332 15.05 -5.77 -11.56
C GLN A 332 13.83 -4.88 -11.84
N ASN A 333 13.99 -3.88 -12.69
CA ASN A 333 12.90 -3.02 -13.15
C ASN A 333 11.85 -3.72 -14.05
N THR A 334 11.98 -5.03 -14.27
CA THR A 334 11.09 -5.86 -15.11
C THR A 334 10.03 -6.60 -14.31
N GLU A 335 10.12 -6.60 -12.98
CA GLU A 335 9.20 -7.33 -12.12
C GLU A 335 7.80 -6.73 -12.14
N ILE A 336 6.81 -7.61 -12.06
CA ILE A 336 5.40 -7.25 -12.04
C ILE A 336 4.80 -7.71 -10.73
N ILE A 337 4.17 -6.78 -10.02
CA ILE A 337 3.47 -7.07 -8.76
C ILE A 337 1.98 -6.78 -8.96
N CYS A 338 1.16 -7.78 -8.69
CA CYS A 338 -0.29 -7.69 -8.75
C CYS A 338 -0.89 -7.83 -7.34
N LYS A 339 -1.91 -7.04 -7.07
CA LYS A 339 -2.83 -7.28 -5.95
C LYS A 339 -4.02 -8.07 -6.46
N ILE A 340 -4.37 -9.14 -5.74
CA ILE A 340 -5.51 -9.97 -6.09
C ILE A 340 -6.53 -10.05 -4.96
N GLY A 341 -7.75 -10.41 -5.32
CA GLY A 341 -8.77 -10.89 -4.40
C GLY A 341 -9.50 -12.06 -5.03
N VAL A 342 -9.84 -13.05 -4.21
CA VAL A 342 -10.72 -14.18 -4.55
C VAL A 342 -11.54 -14.53 -3.32
N ILE A 343 -12.61 -15.29 -3.45
CA ILE A 343 -13.26 -15.82 -2.26
C ILE A 343 -12.31 -16.77 -1.53
N PRO A 344 -12.26 -16.78 -0.18
CA PRO A 344 -11.27 -17.55 0.58
C PRO A 344 -11.16 -19.04 0.22
N THR A 345 -12.25 -19.66 -0.18
CA THR A 345 -12.30 -21.08 -0.60
C THR A 345 -11.54 -21.34 -1.91
N GLU A 346 -11.34 -20.33 -2.75
CA GLU A 346 -10.63 -20.45 -4.03
C GLU A 346 -9.14 -20.06 -3.94
N ALA A 347 -8.68 -19.66 -2.75
CA ALA A 347 -7.32 -19.12 -2.57
C ALA A 347 -6.24 -20.14 -2.92
N VAL A 348 -6.35 -21.39 -2.47
CA VAL A 348 -5.38 -22.46 -2.76
C VAL A 348 -5.37 -22.80 -4.25
N GLU A 349 -6.53 -22.93 -4.88
CA GLU A 349 -6.65 -23.21 -6.32
C GLU A 349 -6.08 -22.06 -7.16
N THR A 350 -6.24 -20.82 -6.70
CA THR A 350 -5.68 -19.64 -7.38
C THR A 350 -4.14 -19.65 -7.36
N LEU A 351 -3.52 -20.08 -6.25
CA LEU A 351 -2.06 -20.20 -6.15
C LEU A 351 -1.47 -21.30 -7.04
N GLU A 352 -2.23 -22.33 -7.33
CA GLU A 352 -1.82 -23.47 -8.15
C GLU A 352 -1.96 -23.25 -9.68
N ARG A 353 -2.48 -22.09 -10.09
CA ARG A 353 -2.62 -21.85 -11.54
C ARG A 353 -1.27 -21.77 -12.23
N THR A 354 -1.23 -22.35 -13.44
CA THR A 354 -0.02 -22.49 -14.28
C THR A 354 0.75 -21.18 -14.50
N ALA A 355 0.05 -20.04 -14.49
CA ALA A 355 0.69 -18.74 -14.60
C ALA A 355 1.62 -18.41 -13.40
N LEU A 356 1.48 -19.11 -12.26
CA LEU A 356 2.35 -18.95 -11.09
C LEU A 356 3.59 -19.86 -11.13
N GLU A 357 3.77 -20.71 -12.11
CA GLU A 357 4.95 -21.58 -12.26
C GLU A 357 6.28 -20.80 -12.28
N THR A 358 6.22 -19.52 -12.73
CA THR A 358 7.41 -18.64 -12.80
C THR A 358 7.38 -17.49 -11.79
N GLY A 359 6.39 -17.43 -10.91
CA GLY A 359 6.17 -16.34 -9.98
C GLY A 359 5.97 -16.79 -8.53
N PHE A 360 5.81 -15.82 -7.66
CA PHE A 360 5.48 -16.02 -6.26
C PHE A 360 4.04 -15.55 -5.99
N GLY A 361 3.32 -16.30 -5.14
CA GLY A 361 1.99 -15.93 -4.72
C GLY A 361 1.83 -16.07 -3.21
N LEU A 362 1.19 -15.06 -2.61
CA LEU A 362 0.79 -15.02 -1.23
C LEU A 362 -0.67 -14.60 -1.15
N ILE A 363 -1.51 -15.38 -0.44
CA ILE A 363 -2.93 -15.02 -0.21
C ILE A 363 -3.25 -15.11 1.27
N HIS A 364 -3.78 -14.02 1.83
CA HIS A 364 -4.29 -13.99 3.20
C HIS A 364 -5.57 -14.82 3.31
N ALA A 365 -5.48 -15.99 3.93
CA ALA A 365 -6.50 -17.04 3.88
C ALA A 365 -7.87 -16.59 4.39
N GLY A 366 -7.93 -15.72 5.40
CA GLY A 366 -9.19 -15.25 5.96
C GLY A 366 -9.92 -14.21 5.12
N SER A 367 -9.23 -13.51 4.21
CA SER A 367 -9.82 -12.46 3.37
C SER A 367 -9.84 -12.78 1.88
N GLY A 368 -9.02 -13.73 1.42
CA GLY A 368 -8.80 -14.00 0.01
C GLY A 368 -8.06 -12.90 -0.75
N LEU A 369 -7.55 -11.89 -0.05
CA LEU A 369 -6.70 -10.85 -0.64
C LEU A 369 -5.25 -11.33 -0.64
N GLY A 370 -4.46 -10.88 -1.62
CA GLY A 370 -3.07 -11.30 -1.69
C GLY A 370 -2.29 -10.59 -2.78
N GLU A 371 -1.04 -10.99 -2.92
CA GLU A 371 -0.08 -10.47 -3.87
C GLU A 371 0.49 -11.60 -4.73
N LEU A 372 0.65 -11.30 -6.03
CA LEU A 372 1.39 -12.13 -6.99
C LEU A 372 2.57 -11.33 -7.50
N LYS A 373 3.73 -11.95 -7.56
CA LYS A 373 4.95 -11.37 -8.11
C LYS A 373 5.48 -12.23 -9.26
N PHE A 374 5.80 -11.61 -10.38
CA PHE A 374 6.39 -12.25 -11.55
C PHE A 374 7.68 -11.55 -11.96
N ASN A 375 8.69 -12.30 -12.33
CA ASN A 375 9.91 -11.75 -12.91
C ASN A 375 9.65 -11.21 -14.34
N SER A 376 8.77 -11.89 -15.07
CA SER A 376 8.30 -11.50 -16.40
C SER A 376 7.00 -12.25 -16.71
N VAL A 377 6.01 -11.54 -17.23
CA VAL A 377 4.75 -12.13 -17.70
C VAL A 377 4.13 -11.23 -18.77
N THR A 378 3.42 -11.83 -19.74
CA THR A 378 2.81 -11.04 -20.82
C THR A 378 1.50 -10.37 -20.37
N PRO A 379 1.08 -9.26 -21.01
CA PRO A 379 -0.22 -8.66 -20.77
C PRO A 379 -1.40 -9.63 -20.90
N GLU A 380 -1.33 -10.57 -21.87
CA GLU A 380 -2.36 -11.58 -22.12
C GLU A 380 -2.52 -12.50 -20.90
N THR A 381 -1.42 -12.97 -20.33
CA THR A 381 -1.41 -13.80 -19.11
C THR A 381 -1.99 -13.04 -17.92
N LEU A 382 -1.65 -11.75 -17.74
CA LEU A 382 -2.24 -10.92 -16.69
C LEU A 382 -3.75 -10.76 -16.86
N LEU A 383 -4.23 -10.59 -18.10
CA LEU A 383 -5.67 -10.52 -18.39
C LEU A 383 -6.37 -11.87 -18.19
N GLU A 384 -5.73 -13.00 -18.43
CA GLU A 384 -6.26 -14.33 -18.13
C GLU A 384 -6.39 -14.55 -16.61
N LEU A 385 -5.36 -14.19 -15.85
CA LEU A 385 -5.42 -14.24 -14.38
C LEU A 385 -6.49 -13.32 -13.82
N ARG A 386 -6.65 -12.13 -14.38
CA ARG A 386 -7.71 -11.20 -13.99
C ARG A 386 -9.08 -11.82 -14.21
N ARG A 387 -9.35 -12.37 -15.41
CA ARG A 387 -10.61 -13.07 -15.72
C ARG A 387 -10.86 -14.25 -14.77
N TRP A 388 -9.80 -14.96 -14.40
CA TRP A 388 -9.91 -16.01 -13.39
C TRP A 388 -10.36 -15.45 -12.04
N CYS A 389 -9.67 -14.45 -11.49
CA CYS A 389 -10.02 -13.84 -10.21
C CYS A 389 -11.46 -13.30 -10.23
N GLU A 390 -11.86 -12.62 -11.30
CA GLU A 390 -13.21 -12.10 -11.49
C GLU A 390 -14.26 -13.23 -11.53
N SER A 391 -13.97 -14.36 -12.19
CA SER A 391 -14.85 -15.54 -12.21
C SER A 391 -15.04 -16.18 -10.83
N LYS A 392 -14.09 -15.92 -9.90
CA LYS A 392 -14.10 -16.35 -8.51
C LYS A 392 -14.57 -15.24 -7.56
N GLY A 393 -15.34 -14.27 -8.07
CA GLY A 393 -15.92 -13.18 -7.28
C GLY A 393 -14.92 -12.13 -6.77
N GLY A 394 -13.76 -12.06 -7.39
CA GLY A 394 -12.66 -11.19 -6.97
C GLY A 394 -12.18 -10.21 -8.02
N PHE A 395 -10.88 -9.90 -8.01
CA PHE A 395 -10.23 -8.94 -8.90
C PHE A 395 -8.73 -9.20 -9.04
N LEU A 396 -8.12 -8.60 -10.05
CA LEU A 396 -6.67 -8.45 -10.17
C LEU A 396 -6.35 -7.03 -10.60
N THR A 397 -5.51 -6.35 -9.82
CA THR A 397 -4.94 -5.03 -10.11
C THR A 397 -3.43 -5.16 -10.25
N VAL A 398 -2.85 -4.60 -11.31
CA VAL A 398 -1.40 -4.51 -11.48
C VAL A 398 -0.90 -3.32 -10.66
N LEU A 399 -0.22 -3.57 -9.54
CA LEU A 399 0.34 -2.50 -8.68
C LEU A 399 1.59 -1.89 -9.30
N ALA A 400 2.55 -2.74 -9.64
CA ALA A 400 3.82 -2.33 -10.23
C ALA A 400 4.11 -3.17 -11.48
N ALA A 401 4.58 -2.52 -12.52
CA ALA A 401 5.00 -3.16 -13.77
C ALA A 401 5.89 -2.19 -14.57
N PRO A 402 6.69 -2.69 -15.54
CA PRO A 402 7.35 -1.87 -16.55
C PRO A 402 6.37 -0.97 -17.31
N LEU A 403 6.86 0.16 -17.81
CA LEU A 403 6.03 1.15 -18.52
C LEU A 403 5.29 0.54 -19.71
N ASP A 404 5.97 -0.29 -20.50
CA ASP A 404 5.39 -0.93 -21.68
C ASP A 404 4.21 -1.86 -21.38
N ILE A 405 4.18 -2.46 -20.19
CA ILE A 405 3.03 -3.24 -19.69
C ILE A 405 1.90 -2.31 -19.28
N LYS A 406 2.21 -1.24 -18.51
CA LYS A 406 1.20 -0.28 -18.05
C LYS A 406 0.52 0.49 -19.19
N GLU A 407 1.21 0.67 -20.33
CA GLU A 407 0.65 1.31 -21.51
C GLU A 407 -0.29 0.39 -22.30
N LYS A 408 -0.06 -0.94 -22.25
CA LYS A 408 -0.83 -1.94 -23.02
C LYS A 408 -2.11 -2.43 -22.35
N LEU A 409 -2.27 -2.21 -21.03
CA LEU A 409 -3.44 -2.70 -20.31
C LEU A 409 -3.95 -1.68 -19.27
N ASP A 410 -5.24 -1.74 -18.97
CA ASP A 410 -5.78 -1.07 -17.77
C ASP A 410 -5.28 -1.80 -16.52
N VAL A 411 -4.38 -1.14 -15.76
CA VAL A 411 -3.78 -1.73 -14.56
C VAL A 411 -4.80 -1.99 -13.45
N TRP A 412 -5.88 -1.20 -13.39
CA TRP A 412 -6.90 -1.29 -12.35
C TRP A 412 -7.92 -2.40 -12.60
N GLY A 413 -8.34 -2.57 -13.85
CA GLY A 413 -9.31 -3.59 -14.25
C GLY A 413 -10.70 -3.42 -13.63
N TYR A 414 -11.08 -2.22 -13.21
CA TYR A 414 -12.36 -1.97 -12.58
C TYR A 414 -13.40 -1.46 -13.59
N HIS A 415 -14.45 -2.23 -13.83
CA HIS A 415 -15.50 -1.93 -14.79
C HIS A 415 -16.92 -1.89 -14.17
N GLN A 416 -17.01 -1.75 -12.84
CA GLN A 416 -18.29 -1.82 -12.13
C GLN A 416 -19.02 -0.47 -12.04
N ASN A 417 -20.27 -0.51 -11.58
CA ASN A 417 -21.22 0.62 -11.52
C ASN A 417 -20.77 1.80 -10.61
N GLY A 418 -19.73 1.61 -9.77
CA GLY A 418 -19.22 2.66 -8.87
C GLY A 418 -18.40 3.73 -9.56
N LEU A 419 -17.95 3.52 -10.81
CA LEU A 419 -17.03 4.43 -11.50
C LEU A 419 -17.62 5.85 -11.68
N GLU A 420 -18.90 5.94 -12.00
CA GLU A 420 -19.56 7.26 -12.16
C GLU A 420 -19.59 8.04 -10.83
N ILE A 421 -19.82 7.36 -9.72
CA ILE A 421 -19.76 7.98 -8.39
C ILE A 421 -18.34 8.42 -8.06
N MET A 422 -17.33 7.61 -8.38
CA MET A 422 -15.93 7.98 -8.20
C MET A 422 -15.55 9.22 -8.98
N ARG A 423 -15.98 9.33 -10.25
CA ARG A 423 -15.74 10.52 -11.07
C ARG A 423 -16.40 11.78 -10.50
N ARG A 424 -17.64 11.67 -9.99
CA ARG A 424 -18.33 12.80 -9.33
C ARG A 424 -17.63 13.21 -8.04
N ILE A 425 -17.12 12.26 -7.24
CA ILE A 425 -16.33 12.55 -6.06
C ILE A 425 -15.04 13.28 -6.47
N LYS A 426 -14.31 12.76 -7.45
CA LYS A 426 -13.10 13.42 -7.98
C LYS A 426 -13.41 14.86 -8.42
N GLN A 427 -14.45 15.06 -9.22
CA GLN A 427 -14.88 16.38 -9.67
C GLN A 427 -15.22 17.33 -8.52
N GLN A 428 -15.78 16.83 -7.43
CA GLN A 428 -16.10 17.62 -6.24
C GLN A 428 -14.86 18.01 -5.43
N PHE A 429 -13.87 17.12 -5.32
CA PHE A 429 -12.65 17.35 -4.56
C PHE A 429 -11.56 18.06 -5.36
N ASP A 430 -11.52 17.83 -6.67
CA ASP A 430 -10.51 18.35 -7.58
C ASP A 430 -11.11 18.72 -8.95
N PRO A 431 -11.89 19.81 -9.01
CA PRO A 431 -12.58 20.22 -10.23
C PRO A 431 -11.64 20.63 -11.38
N GLN A 432 -10.40 21.00 -11.07
CA GLN A 432 -9.36 21.36 -12.06
C GLN A 432 -8.53 20.16 -12.50
N ASN A 433 -8.74 18.98 -11.89
CA ASN A 433 -7.99 17.75 -12.14
C ASN A 433 -6.46 17.92 -12.04
N ILE A 434 -6.00 18.65 -11.02
CA ILE A 434 -4.56 18.88 -10.79
C ILE A 434 -3.91 17.79 -9.93
N LEU A 435 -4.68 17.05 -9.13
CA LEU A 435 -4.16 16.06 -8.17
C LEU A 435 -4.03 14.68 -8.83
N ASN A 436 -2.82 14.28 -9.12
CA ASN A 436 -2.44 12.96 -9.68
C ASN A 436 -3.36 12.52 -10.85
N PRO A 437 -3.54 13.37 -11.89
CA PRO A 437 -4.55 13.15 -12.93
C PRO A 437 -4.29 11.88 -13.73
N HIS A 438 -5.38 11.18 -14.06
CA HIS A 438 -5.41 9.96 -14.90
C HIS A 438 -4.72 8.71 -14.33
N SER A 439 -4.14 8.78 -13.14
CA SER A 439 -3.38 7.66 -12.55
C SER A 439 -4.26 6.60 -11.88
N PHE A 440 -5.52 6.91 -11.58
CA PHE A 440 -6.41 6.07 -10.79
C PHE A 440 -7.47 5.37 -11.64
N VAL A 441 -8.33 4.59 -10.98
CA VAL A 441 -9.40 3.78 -11.57
C VAL A 441 -10.21 4.57 -12.60
N GLY A 442 -10.36 4.01 -13.80
CA GLY A 442 -11.16 4.61 -14.86
C GLY A 442 -10.62 5.93 -15.41
N GLY A 443 -9.33 6.22 -15.21
CA GLY A 443 -8.67 7.44 -15.68
C GLY A 443 -8.97 8.67 -14.82
N ILE A 444 -9.31 8.46 -13.55
CA ILE A 444 -9.48 9.52 -12.54
C ILE A 444 -8.12 10.10 -12.15
#